data_73bff6059aecefb25c25e2b9d24b4bdb
#
_entry.id   73bff6059aecefb25c25e2b9d24b4bdb
#
_cell.length_a   1.000
_cell.length_b   1.000
_cell.length_c   1.000
_cell.angle_alpha   90.00
_cell.angle_beta   90.00
_cell.angle_gamma   90.00
#
_symmetry.space_group_name_H-M   'P 1'
#
loop_
_entity.id
_entity.type
_entity.pdbx_description
1 polymer ?
#
loop_
_entity_poly.entity_id
_entity_poly.type
_entity_poly.pdbx_seq_one_letter_code
_entity_poly.pdbx_strand_id
1 'polypeptide(L)'
;MNYQQFVDSIKSRIPVGVTLANPGGGTSTITSYSEEKIVYQRGNSKISVSFEDLYKAYSQLKGKQVYTTDLRDFAPEIFDSKRNGHSCNSTFFFSILKLLGKVIEIKGDGKANHPFYVSIIAE
;
A
#
# COMPACT_ATOMS: atom_id res chain seq x y z
N MET A 1 -10.23 -6.14 11.37
CA MET A 1 -10.98 -6.69 10.23
C MET A 1 -10.31 -7.96 9.73
N ASN A 2 -11.09 -8.91 9.25
CA ASN A 2 -10.55 -10.13 8.68
C ASN A 2 -10.19 -9.92 7.20
N TYR A 3 -9.62 -10.95 6.57
CA TYR A 3 -9.18 -10.87 5.18
C TYR A 3 -10.32 -10.48 4.23
N GLN A 4 -11.48 -11.13 4.35
CA GLN A 4 -12.59 -10.85 3.45
C GLN A 4 -13.13 -9.43 3.61
N GLN A 5 -13.21 -8.95 4.85
CA GLN A 5 -13.62 -7.57 5.13
C GLN A 5 -12.61 -6.58 4.54
N PHE A 6 -11.32 -6.89 4.62
CA PHE A 6 -10.27 -6.06 4.05
C PHE A 6 -10.43 -5.95 2.53
N VAL A 7 -10.59 -7.08 1.84
CA VAL A 7 -10.78 -7.12 0.38
C VAL A 7 -12.04 -6.36 -0.01
N ASP A 8 -13.16 -6.64 0.65
CA ASP A 8 -14.45 -6.02 0.34
C ASP A 8 -14.40 -4.50 0.57
N SER A 9 -13.72 -4.07 1.63
CA SER A 9 -13.56 -2.63 1.92
C SER A 9 -12.75 -1.92 0.83
N ILE A 10 -11.68 -2.54 0.35
CA ILE A 10 -10.88 -1.98 -0.73
C ILE A 10 -11.74 -1.84 -1.98
N LYS A 11 -12.40 -2.91 -2.40
CA LYS A 11 -13.19 -2.91 -3.64
C LYS A 11 -14.34 -1.91 -3.59
N SER A 12 -14.99 -1.76 -2.43
CA SER A 12 -16.14 -0.85 -2.30
C SER A 12 -15.72 0.61 -2.17
N ARG A 13 -14.63 0.88 -1.46
CA ARG A 13 -14.19 2.27 -1.22
C ARG A 13 -13.28 2.82 -2.31
N ILE A 14 -12.63 1.95 -3.05
CA ILE A 14 -11.65 2.34 -4.07
C ILE A 14 -12.02 1.65 -5.39
N PRO A 15 -13.06 2.11 -6.08
CA PRO A 15 -13.47 1.48 -7.34
C PRO A 15 -12.42 1.62 -8.42
N VAL A 16 -12.50 0.75 -9.44
CA VAL A 16 -11.66 0.84 -10.63
C VAL A 16 -11.77 2.24 -11.23
N GLY A 17 -10.65 2.80 -11.64
CA GLY A 17 -10.57 4.15 -12.21
C GLY A 17 -10.23 5.23 -11.20
N VAL A 18 -10.25 4.93 -9.91
CA VAL A 18 -9.82 5.91 -8.88
C VAL A 18 -8.33 6.15 -9.02
N THR A 19 -7.97 7.43 -8.98
CA THR A 19 -6.58 7.88 -9.03
C THR A 19 -6.15 8.39 -7.66
N LEU A 20 -5.05 7.85 -7.16
CA LEU A 20 -4.47 8.21 -5.87
C LEU A 20 -3.25 9.10 -6.10
N ALA A 21 -3.14 10.19 -5.34
CA ALA A 21 -1.93 11.00 -5.34
C ALA A 21 -0.82 10.24 -4.59
N ASN A 22 0.33 10.04 -5.22
CA ASN A 22 1.47 9.42 -4.56
C ASN A 22 2.16 10.42 -3.63
N PRO A 23 2.56 10.02 -2.42
CA PRO A 23 3.22 10.95 -1.50
C PRO A 23 4.48 11.60 -2.06
N GLY A 24 5.22 10.87 -2.90
CA GLY A 24 6.45 11.37 -3.52
C GLY A 24 6.26 12.07 -4.86
N GLY A 25 5.02 12.23 -5.30
CA GLY A 25 4.69 12.84 -6.59
C GLY A 25 4.15 11.85 -7.60
N GLY A 26 3.41 12.36 -8.58
CA GLY A 26 2.72 11.52 -9.57
C GLY A 26 1.47 10.88 -8.99
N THR A 27 0.89 9.96 -9.75
CA THR A 27 -0.37 9.32 -9.39
C THR A 27 -0.32 7.81 -9.62
N SER A 28 -1.21 7.10 -8.92
CA SER A 28 -1.46 5.67 -9.14
C SER A 28 -2.95 5.51 -9.41
N THR A 29 -3.30 4.83 -10.50
CA THR A 29 -4.70 4.62 -10.88
C THR A 29 -5.03 3.14 -10.80
N ILE A 30 -6.12 2.80 -10.12
CA ILE A 30 -6.59 1.41 -10.04
C ILE A 30 -7.15 1.04 -11.42
N THR A 31 -6.55 0.06 -12.07
CA THR A 31 -6.98 -0.37 -13.40
C THR A 31 -7.87 -1.60 -13.38
N SER A 32 -7.65 -2.51 -12.45
CA SER A 32 -8.51 -3.71 -12.34
C SER A 32 -8.36 -4.38 -10.99
N TYR A 33 -9.38 -5.15 -10.62
CA TYR A 33 -9.36 -6.09 -9.52
C TYR A 33 -9.63 -7.49 -10.06
N SER A 34 -8.95 -8.47 -9.52
CA SER A 34 -9.36 -9.87 -9.62
C SER A 34 -9.77 -10.36 -8.22
N GLU A 35 -10.06 -11.64 -8.08
CA GLU A 35 -10.31 -12.22 -6.76
C GLU A 35 -9.10 -12.06 -5.83
N GLU A 36 -7.90 -12.12 -6.38
CA GLU A 36 -6.66 -12.21 -5.61
C GLU A 36 -5.78 -10.98 -5.68
N LYS A 37 -5.95 -10.12 -6.69
CA LYS A 37 -4.96 -9.07 -6.99
C LYS A 37 -5.58 -7.73 -7.30
N ILE A 38 -4.78 -6.70 -7.01
CA ILE A 38 -5.01 -5.33 -7.46
C ILE A 38 -3.98 -5.05 -8.56
N VAL A 39 -4.44 -4.46 -9.66
CA VAL A 39 -3.54 -3.92 -10.68
C VAL A 39 -3.71 -2.41 -10.69
N TYR A 40 -2.60 -1.69 -10.60
CA TYR A 40 -2.62 -0.23 -10.69
C TYR A 40 -1.56 0.25 -11.67
N GLN A 41 -1.82 1.43 -12.25
CA GLN A 41 -0.94 2.08 -13.21
C GLN A 41 -0.22 3.22 -12.51
N ARG A 42 1.12 3.20 -12.57
CA ARG A 42 1.95 4.27 -12.06
C ARG A 42 2.90 4.71 -13.18
N GLY A 43 2.70 5.93 -13.68
CA GLY A 43 3.40 6.36 -14.90
C GLY A 43 3.10 5.42 -16.05
N ASN A 44 4.13 4.86 -16.67
CA ASN A 44 4.00 3.90 -17.76
C ASN A 44 4.01 2.43 -17.30
N SER A 45 4.03 2.21 -16.00
CA SER A 45 4.15 0.86 -15.43
C SER A 45 2.83 0.37 -14.86
N LYS A 46 2.47 -0.87 -15.22
CA LYS A 46 1.39 -1.59 -14.55
C LYS A 46 1.99 -2.48 -13.48
N ILE A 47 1.45 -2.39 -12.28
CA ILE A 47 1.95 -3.11 -11.12
C ILE A 47 0.81 -3.92 -10.54
N SER A 48 1.11 -5.17 -10.19
CA SER A 48 0.15 -6.09 -9.59
C SER A 48 0.61 -6.42 -8.18
N VAL A 49 -0.31 -6.39 -7.23
CA VAL A 49 -0.03 -6.79 -5.85
C VAL A 49 -1.22 -7.59 -5.32
N SER A 50 -0.95 -8.66 -4.56
CA SER A 50 -2.04 -9.49 -4.06
C SER A 50 -2.69 -8.88 -2.82
N PHE A 51 -4.00 -9.11 -2.67
CA PHE A 51 -4.70 -8.74 -1.44
C PHE A 51 -4.11 -9.45 -0.23
N GLU A 52 -3.71 -10.71 -0.39
CA GLU A 52 -3.12 -11.49 0.69
C GLU A 52 -1.85 -10.85 1.23
N ASP A 53 -0.96 -10.39 0.34
CA ASP A 53 0.28 -9.74 0.74
C ASP A 53 0.02 -8.43 1.49
N LEU A 54 -0.92 -7.63 1.01
CA LEU A 54 -1.30 -6.39 1.68
C LEU A 54 -1.96 -6.66 3.03
N TYR A 55 -2.85 -7.64 3.09
CA TYR A 55 -3.53 -8.00 4.34
C TYR A 55 -2.54 -8.53 5.38
N LYS A 56 -1.59 -9.36 4.97
CA LYS A 56 -0.56 -9.89 5.86
C LYS A 56 0.25 -8.74 6.48
N ALA A 57 0.66 -7.77 5.67
CA ALA A 57 1.36 -6.59 6.17
C ALA A 57 0.48 -5.82 7.16
N TYR A 58 -0.76 -5.55 6.81
CA TYR A 58 -1.70 -4.85 7.69
C TYR A 58 -1.90 -5.60 9.01
N SER A 59 -2.21 -6.89 8.96
CA SER A 59 -2.55 -7.66 10.17
C SER A 59 -1.37 -7.80 11.13
N GLN A 60 -0.15 -7.85 10.62
CA GLN A 60 1.04 -7.99 11.44
C GLN A 60 1.62 -6.66 11.92
N LEU A 61 1.36 -5.58 11.20
CA LEU A 61 1.93 -4.27 11.53
C LEU A 61 0.92 -3.29 12.15
N LYS A 62 -0.34 -3.67 12.27
CA LYS A 62 -1.35 -2.80 12.90
C LYS A 62 -0.95 -2.47 14.34
N GLY A 63 -1.27 -1.24 14.75
CA GLY A 63 -0.88 -0.73 16.06
C GLY A 63 0.56 -0.21 16.12
N LYS A 64 1.28 -0.23 15.00
CA LYS A 64 2.69 0.17 14.94
C LYS A 64 2.89 1.36 14.04
N GLN A 65 4.00 2.06 14.27
CA GLN A 65 4.53 3.04 13.33
C GLN A 65 5.39 2.28 12.32
N VAL A 66 5.12 2.48 11.04
CA VAL A 66 5.72 1.70 9.95
C VAL A 66 6.31 2.63 8.91
N TYR A 67 7.61 2.46 8.64
CA TYR A 67 8.33 3.16 7.58
C TYR A 67 8.36 2.31 6.31
N THR A 68 8.60 2.92 5.17
CA THR A 68 8.80 2.18 3.92
C THR A 68 9.95 1.19 4.03
N THR A 69 11.01 1.55 4.80
CA THR A 69 12.12 0.66 5.08
C THR A 69 11.70 -0.58 5.86
N ASP A 70 10.75 -0.43 6.79
CA ASP A 70 10.21 -1.57 7.54
C ASP A 70 9.47 -2.54 6.63
N LEU A 71 8.72 -2.02 5.66
CA LEU A 71 8.01 -2.87 4.69
C LEU A 71 8.99 -3.66 3.82
N ARG A 72 10.08 -3.03 3.40
CA ARG A 72 11.11 -3.72 2.61
C ARG A 72 11.77 -4.85 3.39
N ASP A 73 11.95 -4.67 4.69
CA ASP A 73 12.51 -5.71 5.55
C ASP A 73 11.48 -6.81 5.85
N PHE A 74 10.21 -6.41 5.99
CA PHE A 74 9.11 -7.34 6.28
C PHE A 74 8.84 -8.29 5.13
N ALA A 75 8.76 -7.78 3.91
CA ALA A 75 8.46 -8.57 2.70
C ALA A 75 9.20 -7.98 1.49
N PRO A 76 10.51 -8.23 1.38
CA PRO A 76 11.31 -7.66 0.29
C PRO A 76 10.82 -8.05 -1.09
N GLU A 77 10.27 -9.24 -1.26
CA GLU A 77 9.74 -9.71 -2.55
C GLU A 77 8.52 -8.94 -3.01
N ILE A 78 7.90 -8.16 -2.12
CA ILE A 78 6.74 -7.32 -2.43
C ILE A 78 7.15 -5.84 -2.52
N PHE A 79 7.96 -5.37 -1.56
CA PHE A 79 8.19 -3.96 -1.32
C PHE A 79 9.58 -3.46 -1.69
N ASP A 80 10.48 -4.32 -2.14
CA ASP A 80 11.85 -3.93 -2.47
C ASP A 80 12.17 -4.21 -3.94
N SER A 81 12.30 -3.14 -4.74
CA SER A 81 12.60 -3.27 -6.16
C SER A 81 13.98 -3.88 -6.45
N LYS A 82 14.87 -3.87 -5.47
CA LYS A 82 16.17 -4.52 -5.58
C LYS A 82 16.13 -6.02 -5.31
N ARG A 83 14.98 -6.54 -4.81
CA ARG A 83 14.80 -7.94 -4.44
C ARG A 83 13.53 -8.53 -5.03
N ASN A 84 13.26 -8.21 -6.31
CA ASN A 84 12.14 -8.71 -7.11
C ASN A 84 10.76 -8.17 -6.73
N GLY A 85 10.68 -7.18 -5.84
CA GLY A 85 9.44 -6.49 -5.51
C GLY A 85 9.32 -5.17 -6.26
N HIS A 86 8.39 -4.34 -5.81
CA HIS A 86 8.20 -2.99 -6.33
C HIS A 86 8.16 -2.02 -5.14
N SER A 87 9.14 -1.13 -5.06
CA SER A 87 9.21 -0.16 -3.96
C SER A 87 7.99 0.75 -3.90
N CYS A 88 7.34 1.02 -5.02
CA CYS A 88 6.11 1.80 -5.04
C CYS A 88 4.94 1.12 -4.32
N ASN A 89 4.99 -0.20 -4.10
CA ASN A 89 3.98 -0.89 -3.31
C ASN A 89 3.91 -0.39 -1.86
N SER A 90 5.01 0.14 -1.32
CA SER A 90 5.03 0.68 0.04
C SER A 90 4.11 1.88 0.19
N THR A 91 4.28 2.90 -0.65
CA THR A 91 3.43 4.09 -0.59
C THR A 91 2.01 3.79 -1.10
N PHE A 92 1.86 2.85 -2.03
CA PHE A 92 0.55 2.38 -2.46
C PHE A 92 -0.21 1.74 -1.27
N PHE A 93 0.45 0.87 -0.52
CA PHE A 93 -0.12 0.27 0.69
C PHE A 93 -0.55 1.34 1.70
N PHE A 94 0.30 2.33 1.95
CA PHE A 94 -0.04 3.43 2.85
C PHE A 94 -1.28 4.20 2.38
N SER A 95 -1.38 4.46 1.08
CA SER A 95 -2.53 5.16 0.50
C SER A 95 -3.81 4.34 0.63
N ILE A 96 -3.74 3.03 0.41
CA ILE A 96 -4.88 2.13 0.61
C ILE A 96 -5.34 2.19 2.07
N LEU A 97 -4.43 2.08 3.02
CA LEU A 97 -4.78 2.13 4.45
C LEU A 97 -5.40 3.47 4.83
N LYS A 98 -4.92 4.56 4.26
CA LYS A 98 -5.50 5.88 4.51
C LYS A 98 -6.96 5.93 4.03
N LEU A 99 -7.25 5.41 2.86
CA LEU A 99 -8.61 5.37 2.33
C LEU A 99 -9.52 4.44 3.11
N LEU A 100 -8.97 3.39 3.73
CA LEU A 100 -9.73 2.51 4.60
C LEU A 100 -9.92 3.08 6.01
N GLY A 101 -9.35 4.25 6.30
CA GLY A 101 -9.44 4.85 7.63
C GLY A 101 -8.54 4.20 8.67
N LYS A 102 -7.54 3.42 8.24
CA LYS A 102 -6.60 2.72 9.14
C LYS A 102 -5.34 3.55 9.42
N VAL A 103 -5.18 4.65 8.72
CA VAL A 103 -4.07 5.60 8.83
C VAL A 103 -4.66 6.99 8.64
N ILE A 104 -4.23 7.98 9.45
CA ILE A 104 -4.73 9.35 9.33
C ILE A 104 -3.98 10.10 8.25
N GLU A 105 -2.65 10.04 8.27
CA GLU A 105 -1.83 10.73 7.29
C GLU A 105 -0.53 9.97 7.02
N ILE A 106 0.03 10.20 5.84
CA ILE A 106 1.34 9.69 5.44
C ILE A 106 2.36 10.78 5.74
N LYS A 107 3.35 10.49 6.56
CA LYS A 107 4.38 11.45 7.00
C LYS A 107 5.72 11.16 6.34
N GLY A 108 6.67 12.08 6.51
CA GLY A 108 8.00 11.98 5.90
C GLY A 108 8.04 12.67 4.55
N ASP A 109 9.23 12.76 3.95
CA ASP A 109 9.41 13.40 2.64
C ASP A 109 9.95 12.44 1.57
N GLY A 110 10.18 11.18 1.93
CA GLY A 110 10.67 10.16 1.01
C GLY A 110 12.15 10.20 0.72
N LYS A 111 12.90 11.07 1.39
CA LYS A 111 14.35 11.14 1.25
C LYS A 111 15.02 10.09 2.14
N ALA A 112 16.28 9.79 1.87
CA ALA A 112 17.03 8.73 2.56
C ALA A 112 16.96 8.83 4.08
N ASN A 113 17.03 10.05 4.64
CA ASN A 113 17.00 10.28 6.08
C ASN A 113 15.60 10.49 6.64
N HIS A 114 14.60 10.61 5.78
CA HIS A 114 13.21 10.89 6.15
C HIS A 114 12.25 10.09 5.27
N PRO A 115 12.30 8.74 5.35
CA PRO A 115 11.40 7.92 4.54
C PRO A 115 9.94 8.17 4.91
N PHE A 116 9.03 7.90 3.98
CA PHE A 116 7.61 7.96 4.28
C PHE A 116 7.25 6.93 5.35
N TYR A 117 6.33 7.30 6.23
CA TYR A 117 5.85 6.42 7.30
C TYR A 117 4.43 6.74 7.70
N VAL A 118 3.81 5.79 8.37
CA VAL A 118 2.45 5.89 8.88
C VAL A 118 2.38 5.29 10.27
N SER A 119 1.34 5.67 11.00
CA SER A 119 0.94 4.96 12.22
C SER A 119 -0.36 4.22 11.90
N ILE A 120 -0.31 2.89 11.96
CA ILE A 120 -1.48 2.07 11.66
C ILE A 120 -2.26 1.87 12.95
N ILE A 121 -3.56 2.18 12.95
CA ILE A 121 -4.38 1.99 14.15
C ILE A 121 -4.47 0.52 14.51
N ALA A 122 -4.62 0.25 15.80
CA ALA A 122 -4.52 -1.10 16.36
C ALA A 122 -5.70 -2.02 16.06
N GLU A 123 -6.78 -1.50 15.59
CA GLU A 123 -8.02 -2.21 15.41
C GLU A 123 -8.08 -3.09 14.17
#